data_43dc882dd05236c6ed14d354c51fc826
#
_entry.id   43dc882dd05236c6ed14d354c51fc826
#
_cell.length_a   1.000
_cell.length_b   1.000
_cell.length_c   1.000
_cell.angle_alpha   90.00
_cell.angle_beta   90.00
_cell.angle_gamma   90.00
#
_symmetry.space_group_name_H-M   'P 1'
#
loop_
_entity.id
_entity.type
_entity.pdbx_description
1 polymer ?
#
loop_
_entity_poly.entity_id
_entity_poly.type
_entity_poly.pdbx_seq_one_letter_code
_entity_poly.pdbx_strand_id
1 'polypeptide(L)'
;MKEKDKVLQALCDGLGEKYEIMMIDLERCIYRNFGNRFGVEVSGVHTTKQHKKATIYLWCMDETNDHGYIIKKVSDVPRNRIGKTVEELYEYSENLISQ
;
A
#
# COMPACT_ATOMS: atom_id res chain seq x y z
N MET A 1 -20.88 -2.72 10.71
CA MET A 1 -19.66 -2.84 9.89
C MET A 1 -19.39 -4.29 9.57
N LYS A 2 -19.10 -4.60 8.32
CA LYS A 2 -18.80 -5.96 7.92
C LYS A 2 -17.47 -6.42 8.52
N GLU A 3 -17.33 -7.73 8.74
CA GLU A 3 -16.14 -8.30 9.36
C GLU A 3 -14.86 -7.97 8.60
N LYS A 4 -14.90 -8.07 7.27
CA LYS A 4 -13.72 -7.75 6.45
C LYS A 4 -13.30 -6.28 6.55
N ASP A 5 -14.25 -5.36 6.78
CA ASP A 5 -13.94 -3.95 7.01
C ASP A 5 -13.25 -3.75 8.36
N LYS A 6 -13.68 -4.49 9.38
CA LYS A 6 -13.04 -4.43 10.70
C LYS A 6 -11.61 -4.97 10.65
N VAL A 7 -11.40 -6.07 9.92
CA VAL A 7 -10.07 -6.66 9.76
C VAL A 7 -9.15 -5.68 9.04
N LEU A 8 -9.64 -5.06 7.97
CA LEU A 8 -8.86 -4.08 7.21
C LEU A 8 -8.51 -2.87 8.06
N GLN A 9 -9.48 -2.34 8.82
CA GLN A 9 -9.25 -1.18 9.68
C GLN A 9 -8.21 -1.51 10.76
N ALA A 10 -8.30 -2.68 11.37
CA ALA A 10 -7.33 -3.10 12.39
C ALA A 10 -5.92 -3.21 11.80
N LEU A 11 -5.79 -3.76 10.60
CA LEU A 11 -4.50 -3.86 9.92
C LEU A 11 -3.93 -2.47 9.62
N CYS A 12 -4.76 -1.58 9.09
CA CYS A 12 -4.36 -0.20 8.79
C CYS A 12 -3.90 0.53 10.05
N ASP A 13 -4.67 0.44 11.12
CA ASP A 13 -4.35 1.07 12.40
C ASP A 13 -3.03 0.52 12.97
N GLY A 14 -2.80 -0.77 12.82
CA GLY A 14 -1.56 -1.41 13.28
C GLY A 14 -0.33 -0.99 12.51
N LEU A 15 -0.48 -0.60 11.24
CA LEU A 15 0.62 -0.12 10.41
C LEU A 15 1.03 1.30 10.79
N GLY A 16 0.10 2.12 11.27
CA GLY A 16 0.41 3.45 11.79
C GLY A 16 -0.35 4.58 11.11
N GLU A 17 -0.12 5.79 11.59
CA GLU A 17 -0.85 6.99 11.17
C GLU A 17 -0.62 7.40 9.73
N LYS A 18 0.49 6.98 9.15
CA LYS A 18 0.83 7.34 7.76
C LYS A 18 0.02 6.56 6.73
N TYR A 19 -0.72 5.55 7.17
CA TYR A 19 -1.49 4.69 6.30
C TYR A 19 -2.97 5.04 6.35
N GLU A 20 -3.66 4.90 5.23
CA GLU A 20 -5.09 5.16 5.15
C GLU A 20 -5.77 4.11 4.26
N ILE A 21 -7.07 3.99 4.40
CA ILE A 21 -7.86 3.09 3.57
C ILE A 21 -8.40 3.89 2.40
N MET A 22 -8.18 3.37 1.17
CA MET A 22 -8.67 3.99 -0.06
C MET A 22 -9.37 2.96 -0.93
N MET A 23 -10.30 3.46 -1.75
CA MET A 23 -10.91 2.65 -2.80
C MET A 23 -10.09 2.81 -4.07
N ILE A 24 -9.50 1.72 -4.55
CA ILE A 24 -8.70 1.71 -5.78
C ILE A 24 -9.23 0.57 -6.64
N ASP A 25 -9.65 0.89 -7.86
CA ASP A 25 -10.21 -0.08 -8.81
C ASP A 25 -11.31 -0.94 -8.18
N LEU A 26 -12.23 -0.30 -7.45
CA LEU A 26 -13.37 -0.92 -6.80
C LEU A 26 -13.01 -1.87 -5.66
N GLU A 27 -11.77 -1.85 -5.20
CA GLU A 27 -11.31 -2.62 -4.05
C GLU A 27 -10.83 -1.68 -2.95
N ARG A 28 -11.16 -1.98 -1.71
CA ARG A 28 -10.61 -1.24 -0.58
C ARG A 28 -9.21 -1.72 -0.30
N CYS A 29 -8.27 -0.78 -0.33
CA CYS A 29 -6.86 -1.04 -0.15
C CYS A 29 -6.31 -0.18 0.97
N ILE A 30 -5.11 -0.51 1.45
CA ILE A 30 -4.36 0.36 2.35
C ILE A 30 -3.38 1.15 1.50
N TYR A 31 -3.29 2.44 1.74
CA TYR A 31 -2.45 3.35 0.95
C TYR A 31 -1.58 4.20 1.86
N ARG A 32 -0.37 4.49 1.40
CA ARG A 32 0.52 5.44 2.07
C ARG A 32 1.17 6.32 1.02
N ASN A 33 0.99 7.63 1.16
CA ASN A 33 1.66 8.61 0.32
C ASN A 33 3.01 8.92 0.95
N PHE A 34 4.08 8.75 0.19
CA PHE A 34 5.44 9.01 0.69
C PHE A 34 5.81 10.49 0.71
N GLY A 35 5.05 11.33 0.03
CA GLY A 35 5.32 12.76 -0.04
C GLY A 35 6.42 13.15 -1.02
N ASN A 36 6.94 12.19 -1.77
CA ASN A 36 8.04 12.37 -2.72
C ASN A 36 7.65 11.98 -4.15
N ARG A 37 6.37 12.14 -4.50
CA ARG A 37 5.72 11.73 -5.75
C ARG A 37 5.46 10.22 -5.82
N PHE A 38 5.88 9.46 -4.84
CA PHE A 38 5.63 8.02 -4.80
C PHE A 38 4.66 7.69 -3.68
N GLY A 39 4.00 6.57 -3.82
CA GLY A 39 3.12 6.05 -2.81
C GLY A 39 2.97 4.55 -2.99
N VAL A 40 2.43 3.88 -1.98
CA VAL A 40 2.21 2.44 -2.04
C VAL A 40 0.75 2.10 -1.84
N GLU A 41 0.31 1.09 -2.56
CA GLU A 41 -1.00 0.48 -2.42
C GLU A 41 -0.79 -0.95 -1.92
N VAL A 42 -1.44 -1.30 -0.81
CA VAL A 42 -1.43 -2.66 -0.28
C VAL A 42 -2.79 -3.27 -0.59
N SER A 43 -2.84 -4.20 -1.51
CA SER A 43 -4.09 -4.83 -1.95
C SER A 43 -4.18 -6.29 -1.53
N GLY A 44 -5.38 -6.87 -1.65
CA GLY A 44 -5.64 -8.24 -1.27
C GLY A 44 -5.85 -8.43 0.23
N VAL A 45 -6.02 -7.35 0.98
CA VAL A 45 -6.14 -7.40 2.45
C VAL A 45 -7.57 -7.15 2.93
N HIS A 46 -8.50 -6.80 2.05
CA HIS A 46 -9.91 -6.60 2.39
C HIS A 46 -10.62 -7.96 2.40
N THR A 47 -10.32 -8.75 3.41
CA THR A 47 -10.79 -10.13 3.54
C THR A 47 -10.76 -10.55 5.00
N THR A 48 -11.61 -11.51 5.36
CA THR A 48 -11.57 -12.12 6.69
C THR A 48 -10.46 -13.16 6.82
N LYS A 49 -9.86 -13.57 5.69
CA LYS A 49 -8.79 -14.56 5.67
C LYS A 49 -7.45 -13.93 6.02
N GLN A 50 -7.13 -13.92 7.31
CA GLN A 50 -5.94 -13.22 7.81
C GLN A 50 -4.61 -13.84 7.38
N HIS A 51 -4.63 -15.09 6.92
CA HIS A 51 -3.43 -15.75 6.40
C HIS A 51 -3.15 -15.40 4.93
N LYS A 52 -4.08 -14.72 4.26
CA LYS A 52 -3.92 -14.36 2.86
C LYS A 52 -2.81 -13.31 2.73
N LYS A 53 -1.91 -13.55 1.81
CA LYS A 53 -0.79 -12.64 1.55
C LYS A 53 -1.22 -11.43 0.75
N ALA A 54 -0.52 -10.33 0.93
CA ALA A 54 -0.81 -9.07 0.26
C ALA A 54 0.02 -8.91 -1.00
N THR A 55 -0.45 -8.04 -1.90
CA THR A 55 0.33 -7.54 -3.03
C THR A 55 0.53 -6.06 -2.82
N ILE A 56 1.75 -5.59 -2.94
CA ILE A 56 2.10 -4.18 -2.74
C ILE A 56 2.58 -3.59 -4.05
N TYR A 57 1.98 -2.47 -4.44
CA TYR A 57 2.34 -1.73 -5.65
C TYR A 57 2.99 -0.42 -5.26
N LEU A 58 4.13 -0.13 -5.87
CA LEU A 58 4.75 1.19 -5.77
C LEU A 58 4.28 2.03 -6.94
N TRP A 59 3.59 3.12 -6.63
CA TRP A 59 3.05 4.06 -7.61
C TRP A 59 3.92 5.29 -7.71
N CYS A 60 4.11 5.79 -8.94
CA CYS A 60 4.62 7.14 -9.18
C CYS A 60 3.43 8.01 -9.57
N MET A 61 3.23 9.10 -8.86
CA MET A 61 2.15 10.03 -9.14
C MET A 61 2.66 11.12 -10.09
N ASP A 62 2.00 11.25 -11.24
CA ASP A 62 2.38 12.25 -12.24
C ASP A 62 1.65 13.57 -11.96
N GLU A 63 2.40 14.64 -11.78
CA GLU A 63 1.83 15.96 -11.51
C GLU A 63 1.08 16.55 -12.70
N THR A 64 1.43 16.13 -13.91
CA THR A 64 0.81 16.67 -15.13
C THR A 64 -0.46 15.95 -15.54
N ASN A 65 -0.65 14.73 -15.04
CA ASN A 65 -1.83 13.91 -15.27
C ASN A 65 -2.35 13.43 -13.93
N ASP A 66 -3.66 13.37 -13.77
CA ASP A 66 -4.28 12.84 -12.56
C ASP A 66 -4.08 11.33 -12.43
N HIS A 67 -3.26 10.74 -13.27
CA HIS A 67 -3.01 9.31 -13.30
C HIS A 67 -1.58 8.99 -12.93
N GLY A 68 -1.44 8.13 -11.93
CA GLY A 68 -0.16 7.56 -11.59
C GLY A 68 0.11 6.32 -12.43
N TYR A 69 1.31 5.79 -12.32
CA TYR A 69 1.65 4.51 -12.93
C TYR A 69 2.45 3.66 -11.95
N ILE A 70 2.29 2.34 -12.10
CA ILE A 70 2.95 1.38 -11.21
C ILE A 70 4.39 1.19 -11.68
N ILE A 71 5.34 1.37 -10.76
CA ILE A 71 6.76 1.20 -11.03
C ILE A 71 7.22 -0.20 -10.63
N LYS A 72 6.68 -0.70 -9.52
CA LYS A 72 7.14 -1.96 -8.96
C LYS A 72 5.98 -2.67 -8.27
N LYS A 73 5.98 -4.01 -8.35
CA LYS A 73 4.99 -4.86 -7.71
C LYS A 73 5.72 -5.89 -6.86
N VAL A 74 5.29 -6.05 -5.62
CA VAL A 74 5.79 -7.09 -4.71
C VAL A 74 4.62 -7.98 -4.33
N SER A 75 4.66 -9.23 -4.77
CA SER A 75 3.59 -10.21 -4.53
C SER A 75 3.89 -11.09 -3.33
N ASP A 76 2.84 -11.72 -2.81
CA ASP A 76 2.96 -12.73 -1.75
C ASP A 76 3.64 -12.22 -0.49
N VAL A 77 3.24 -11.01 -0.05
CA VAL A 77 3.79 -10.40 1.16
C VAL A 77 2.96 -10.84 2.37
N PRO A 78 3.56 -11.55 3.33
CA PRO A 78 2.86 -11.88 4.57
C PRO A 78 2.46 -10.61 5.32
N ARG A 79 1.34 -10.65 6.05
CA ARG A 79 0.83 -9.47 6.75
C ARG A 79 1.84 -8.89 7.75
N ASN A 80 2.61 -9.74 8.41
CA ASN A 80 3.60 -9.28 9.38
C ASN A 80 4.85 -8.66 8.72
N ARG A 81 4.94 -8.68 7.40
CA ARG A 81 6.05 -8.07 6.66
C ARG A 81 5.64 -6.88 5.80
N ILE A 82 4.37 -6.50 5.85
CA ILE A 82 3.87 -5.37 5.04
C ILE A 82 4.64 -4.09 5.41
N GLY A 83 4.71 -3.77 6.69
CA GLY A 83 5.39 -2.55 7.13
C GLY A 83 6.84 -2.48 6.68
N LYS A 84 7.58 -3.58 6.85
CA LYS A 84 8.98 -3.65 6.44
C LYS A 84 9.12 -3.51 4.92
N THR A 85 8.27 -4.18 4.16
CA THR A 85 8.30 -4.11 2.70
C THR A 85 8.01 -2.69 2.22
N VAL A 86 7.04 -2.02 2.85
CA VAL A 86 6.72 -0.62 2.51
C VAL A 86 7.91 0.29 2.79
N GLU A 87 8.61 0.12 3.92
CA GLU A 87 9.80 0.92 4.23
C GLU A 87 10.92 0.67 3.21
N GLU A 88 11.09 -0.57 2.75
CA GLU A 88 12.06 -0.88 1.71
C GLU A 88 11.70 -0.19 0.39
N LEU A 89 10.41 -0.14 0.05
CA LEU A 89 9.94 0.56 -1.15
C LEU A 89 10.11 2.08 -1.00
N TYR A 90 9.94 2.61 0.20
CA TYR A 90 10.20 4.02 0.46
C TYR A 90 11.68 4.35 0.17
N GLU A 91 12.60 3.57 0.70
CA GLU A 91 14.03 3.75 0.42
C GLU A 91 14.34 3.61 -1.06
N TYR A 92 13.72 2.65 -1.72
CA TYR A 92 13.87 2.45 -3.17
C TYR A 92 13.44 3.71 -3.92
N SER A 93 12.30 4.30 -3.55
CA SER A 93 11.80 5.52 -4.20
C SER A 93 12.72 6.71 -3.97
N GLU A 94 13.28 6.84 -2.78
CA GLU A 94 14.24 7.91 -2.47
C GLU A 94 15.51 7.78 -3.31
N ASN A 95 15.97 6.55 -3.53
CA ASN A 95 17.13 6.30 -4.37
C ASN A 95 16.87 6.64 -5.84
N LEU A 96 15.65 6.43 -6.33
CA LEU A 96 15.28 6.82 -7.68
C LEU A 96 15.34 8.33 -7.87
N ILE A 97 14.93 9.08 -6.86
CA ILE A 97 14.96 10.55 -6.91
C ILE A 97 16.39 11.08 -6.89
N SER A 98 17.29 10.38 -6.18
CA SER A 98 18.68 10.78 -6.01
C SER A 98 19.56 10.57 -7.24
N GLN A 99 19.04 9.89 -8.24
CA GLN A 99 19.79 9.59 -9.46
C GLN A 99 19.79 10.73 -10.46
#